data_03ef3848f5c275a0ebb3741e98054587
#
_entry.id   03ef3848f5c275a0ebb3741e98054587
#
_cell.length_a   1.000
_cell.length_b   1.000
_cell.length_c   1.000
_cell.angle_alpha   90.00
_cell.angle_beta   90.00
_cell.angle_gamma   90.00
#
_symmetry.space_group_name_H-M   'P 1'
#
loop_
_entity.id
_entity.type
_entity.pdbx_description
1 polymer ?
#
loop_
_entity_poly.entity_id
_entity_poly.type
_entity_poly.pdbx_seq_one_letter_code
_entity_poly.pdbx_strand_id
1 'polypeptide(L)'
;NQIREKIGVMFGSPETTPGGRALKFFCSIRMDIRRIGQIKEANGTVTGSRTRLKVVKNKIAPPFTACEFDIMYSEGISRTGSIIDLGIEHKILAKKGAWISFEGNLIGQGREAAKQALAEDDALMKSITDAIMEKVEVTVGAVLAQSQDEDTD
;
A
#
# COMPACT_ATOMS: atom_id res chain seq x y z
N ASN A 1 18.66 3.62 -3.46
CA ASN A 1 19.85 2.78 -3.23
C ASN A 1 19.52 1.31 -3.48
N GLN A 2 20.45 0.60 -4.05
CA GLN A 2 20.35 -0.85 -4.20
C GLN A 2 20.79 -1.56 -2.93
N ILE A 3 20.18 -2.71 -2.65
CA ILE A 3 20.62 -3.61 -1.60
C ILE A 3 21.89 -4.33 -2.06
N ARG A 4 22.84 -4.47 -1.14
CA ARG A 4 24.05 -5.27 -1.27
C ARG A 4 24.08 -6.29 -0.14
N GLU A 5 24.79 -7.38 -0.33
CA GLU A 5 25.01 -8.38 0.70
C GLU A 5 26.45 -8.30 1.20
N LYS A 6 26.62 -8.38 2.51
CA LYS A 6 27.93 -8.53 3.15
C LYS A 6 28.28 -9.99 3.24
N ILE A 7 29.46 -10.36 2.75
CA ILE A 7 30.00 -11.71 2.86
C ILE A 7 30.48 -11.94 4.30
N GLY A 8 30.21 -13.14 4.85
CA GLY A 8 30.70 -13.55 6.18
C GLY A 8 29.86 -13.10 7.37
N VAL A 9 28.62 -12.68 7.18
CA VAL A 9 27.68 -12.39 8.28
C VAL A 9 27.06 -13.71 8.76
N MET A 10 27.49 -14.19 9.93
CA MET A 10 26.96 -15.42 10.53
C MET A 10 25.64 -15.22 11.28
N PHE A 11 25.35 -14.00 11.77
CA PHE A 11 24.12 -13.68 12.51
C PHE A 11 23.53 -12.33 12.03
N GLY A 12 22.19 -12.26 11.97
CA GLY A 12 21.46 -11.07 11.51
C GLY A 12 21.30 -11.01 10.00
N SER A 13 20.80 -9.87 9.49
CA SER A 13 20.59 -9.67 8.04
C SER A 13 21.91 -9.28 7.36
N PRO A 14 22.35 -10.01 6.32
CA PRO A 14 23.53 -9.65 5.53
C PRO A 14 23.28 -8.40 4.66
N GLU A 15 22.02 -7.99 4.50
CA GLU A 15 21.65 -6.88 3.62
C GLU A 15 22.19 -5.54 4.12
N THR A 16 22.81 -4.80 3.21
CA THR A 16 23.34 -3.46 3.45
C THR A 16 23.10 -2.56 2.26
N THR A 17 23.25 -1.27 2.46
CA THR A 17 23.23 -0.27 1.40
C THR A 17 24.60 0.31 1.19
N PRO A 18 25.02 0.70 -0.04
CA PRO A 18 26.25 1.44 -0.27
C PRO A 18 26.23 2.78 0.49
N GLY A 19 27.41 3.33 0.79
CA GLY A 19 27.54 4.60 1.51
C GLY A 19 27.62 4.50 3.03
N GLY A 20 27.81 3.29 3.57
CA GLY A 20 28.05 3.07 5.00
C GLY A 20 26.90 3.47 5.90
N ARG A 21 27.23 3.96 7.10
CA ARG A 21 26.22 4.34 8.11
C ARG A 21 25.69 5.76 7.94
N ALA A 22 26.38 6.64 7.22
CA ALA A 22 26.05 8.06 7.12
C ALA A 22 24.62 8.29 6.59
N LEU A 23 24.25 7.67 5.46
CA LEU A 23 22.90 7.78 4.90
C LEU A 23 21.81 7.33 5.86
N LYS A 24 22.06 6.27 6.64
CA LYS A 24 21.09 5.77 7.63
C LYS A 24 20.83 6.78 8.75
N PHE A 25 21.83 7.56 9.14
CA PHE A 25 21.71 8.58 10.18
C PHE A 25 21.07 9.87 9.65
N PHE A 26 21.56 10.38 8.51
CA PHE A 26 21.13 11.67 7.99
C PHE A 26 19.73 11.66 7.34
N CYS A 27 19.27 10.55 6.75
CA CYS A 27 17.94 10.52 6.15
C CYS A 27 16.83 10.75 7.18
N SER A 28 15.84 11.55 6.84
CA SER A 28 14.63 11.77 7.64
C SER A 28 13.66 10.60 7.53
N ILE A 29 13.52 10.05 6.34
CA ILE A 29 12.66 8.90 6.05
C ILE A 29 13.50 7.83 5.38
N ARG A 30 13.29 6.56 5.74
CA ARG A 30 13.85 5.39 5.07
C ARG A 30 12.76 4.36 4.83
N MET A 31 12.65 3.95 3.59
CA MET A 31 11.65 2.98 3.13
C MET A 31 12.37 1.76 2.53
N ASP A 32 11.85 0.58 2.81
CA ASP A 32 12.24 -0.69 2.19
C ASP A 32 11.15 -1.09 1.20
N ILE A 33 11.52 -1.25 -0.07
CA ILE A 33 10.61 -1.62 -1.14
C ILE A 33 10.99 -3.02 -1.62
N ARG A 34 10.02 -3.95 -1.58
CA ARG A 34 10.19 -5.35 -1.97
C ARG A 34 9.10 -5.80 -2.93
N ARG A 35 9.50 -6.46 -4.01
CA ARG A 35 8.56 -7.23 -4.81
C ARG A 35 8.20 -8.50 -4.07
N ILE A 36 6.92 -8.72 -3.82
CA ILE A 36 6.39 -9.87 -3.08
C ILE A 36 5.63 -10.86 -3.96
N GLY A 37 5.29 -10.46 -5.20
CA GLY A 37 4.61 -11.35 -6.14
C GLY A 37 4.67 -10.83 -7.58
N GLN A 38 4.18 -11.65 -8.49
CA GLN A 38 3.98 -11.30 -9.90
C GLN A 38 2.49 -11.21 -10.19
N ILE A 39 2.10 -10.23 -11.01
CA ILE A 39 0.76 -10.12 -11.55
C ILE A 39 0.79 -10.72 -12.94
N LYS A 40 -0.12 -11.67 -13.18
CA LYS A 40 -0.22 -12.40 -14.44
C LYS A 40 -1.63 -12.29 -14.99
N GLU A 41 -1.73 -12.16 -16.29
CA GLU A 41 -2.98 -12.34 -17.01
C GLU A 41 -3.37 -13.83 -17.10
N ALA A 42 -4.60 -14.09 -17.55
CA ALA A 42 -5.12 -15.45 -17.74
C ALA A 42 -4.28 -16.30 -18.71
N ASN A 43 -3.61 -15.66 -19.67
CA ASN A 43 -2.68 -16.29 -20.62
C ASN A 43 -1.29 -16.62 -20.03
N GLY A 44 -1.04 -16.26 -18.74
CA GLY A 44 0.22 -16.47 -18.06
C GLY A 44 1.26 -15.35 -18.25
N THR A 45 0.98 -14.35 -19.07
CA THR A 45 1.88 -13.20 -19.30
C THR A 45 2.02 -12.38 -18.01
N VAL A 46 3.26 -12.08 -17.62
CA VAL A 46 3.52 -11.22 -16.46
C VAL A 46 3.38 -9.76 -16.87
N THR A 47 2.38 -9.07 -16.31
CA THR A 47 2.05 -7.67 -16.62
C THR A 47 2.42 -6.70 -15.54
N GLY A 48 2.78 -7.21 -14.35
CA GLY A 48 3.14 -6.35 -13.24
C GLY A 48 3.73 -7.11 -12.06
N SER A 49 3.93 -6.39 -10.97
CA SER A 49 4.41 -6.94 -9.72
C SER A 49 3.64 -6.39 -8.52
N ARG A 50 3.31 -7.26 -7.58
CA ARG A 50 2.85 -6.88 -6.23
C ARG A 50 4.05 -6.46 -5.42
N THR A 51 3.99 -5.28 -4.85
CA THR A 51 5.10 -4.64 -4.16
C THR A 51 4.68 -4.25 -2.75
N ARG A 52 5.56 -4.52 -1.78
CA ARG A 52 5.41 -4.05 -0.40
C ARG A 52 6.41 -2.94 -0.14
N LEU A 53 5.93 -1.85 0.43
CA LEU A 53 6.72 -0.75 0.96
C LEU A 53 6.59 -0.75 2.49
N LYS A 54 7.72 -0.76 3.19
CA LYS A 54 7.78 -0.64 4.65
C LYS A 54 8.58 0.59 5.05
N VAL A 55 8.00 1.44 5.88
CA VAL A 55 8.70 2.59 6.47
C VAL A 55 9.52 2.09 7.64
N VAL A 56 10.85 2.03 7.48
CA VAL A 56 11.78 1.50 8.50
C VAL A 56 12.40 2.59 9.38
N LYS A 57 12.29 3.86 8.97
CA LYS A 57 12.64 5.04 9.76
C LYS A 57 11.79 6.21 9.30
N ASN A 58 11.24 6.93 10.25
CA ASN A 58 10.56 8.19 10.00
C ASN A 58 10.79 9.13 11.20
N LYS A 59 11.24 10.36 10.92
CA LYS A 59 11.45 11.39 11.94
C LYS A 59 10.27 12.36 12.06
N ILE A 60 9.30 12.28 11.17
CA ILE A 60 8.22 13.27 11.03
C ILE A 60 6.88 12.67 11.50
N ALA A 61 6.73 11.34 11.41
CA ALA A 61 5.51 10.62 11.76
C ALA A 61 5.87 9.23 12.33
N PRO A 62 4.93 8.49 12.93
CA PRO A 62 5.18 7.14 13.43
C PRO A 62 5.80 6.22 12.35
N PRO A 63 6.93 5.55 12.66
CA PRO A 63 7.56 4.60 11.75
C PRO A 63 6.86 3.23 11.79
N PHE A 64 7.41 2.27 11.02
CA PHE A 64 7.01 0.85 10.98
C PHE A 64 5.66 0.57 10.32
N THR A 65 5.08 1.55 9.64
CA THR A 65 3.92 1.33 8.76
C THR A 65 4.35 0.61 7.48
N ALA A 66 3.46 -0.18 6.91
CA ALA A 66 3.67 -0.86 5.65
C ALA A 66 2.41 -0.78 4.78
N CYS A 67 2.60 -0.72 3.47
CA CYS A 67 1.53 -0.81 2.49
C CYS A 67 1.92 -1.73 1.34
N GLU A 68 0.94 -2.26 0.65
CA GLU A 68 1.11 -3.09 -0.52
C GLU A 68 0.34 -2.49 -1.69
N PHE A 69 0.95 -2.50 -2.87
CA PHE A 69 0.36 -1.97 -4.09
C PHE A 69 0.92 -2.70 -5.31
N ASP A 70 0.20 -2.56 -6.42
CA ASP A 70 0.60 -3.13 -7.70
C ASP A 70 1.39 -2.12 -8.51
N ILE A 71 2.47 -2.57 -9.13
CA ILE A 71 3.20 -1.84 -10.17
C ILE A 71 2.97 -2.57 -11.48
N MET A 72 2.21 -1.95 -12.37
CA MET A 72 1.99 -2.44 -13.72
C MET A 72 3.12 -1.95 -14.64
N TYR A 73 3.61 -2.80 -15.52
CA TYR A 73 4.78 -2.46 -16.36
C TYR A 73 4.46 -1.40 -17.42
N SER A 74 3.19 -1.29 -17.82
CA SER A 74 2.72 -0.29 -18.79
C SER A 74 2.33 1.06 -18.17
N GLU A 75 1.86 1.06 -16.89
CA GLU A 75 1.16 2.21 -16.29
C GLU A 75 1.85 2.73 -15.03
N GLY A 76 2.76 1.93 -14.42
CA GLY A 76 3.34 2.22 -13.13
C GLY A 76 2.42 1.78 -11.98
N ILE A 77 2.29 2.60 -10.92
CA ILE A 77 1.47 2.25 -9.76
C ILE A 77 -0.01 2.22 -10.13
N SER A 78 -0.67 1.07 -9.92
CA SER A 78 -2.09 0.88 -10.18
C SER A 78 -2.95 1.64 -9.18
N ARG A 79 -3.50 2.78 -9.60
CA ARG A 79 -4.40 3.60 -8.77
C ARG A 79 -5.70 2.85 -8.44
N THR A 80 -6.34 2.25 -9.45
CA THR A 80 -7.58 1.47 -9.27
C THR A 80 -7.39 0.28 -8.34
N GLY A 81 -6.26 -0.42 -8.46
CA GLY A 81 -5.91 -1.51 -7.57
C GLY A 81 -5.78 -1.07 -6.12
N SER A 82 -5.12 0.07 -5.88
CA SER A 82 -4.95 0.64 -4.54
C SER A 82 -6.29 1.08 -3.93
N ILE A 83 -7.18 1.69 -4.72
CA ILE A 83 -8.52 2.10 -4.27
C ILE A 83 -9.36 0.88 -3.86
N ILE A 84 -9.31 -0.21 -4.62
CA ILE A 84 -10.03 -1.45 -4.29
C ILE A 84 -9.49 -2.05 -2.98
N ASP A 85 -8.17 -2.16 -2.85
CA ASP A 85 -7.54 -2.76 -1.67
C ASP A 85 -7.89 -1.95 -0.41
N LEU A 86 -7.73 -0.62 -0.45
CA LEU A 86 -8.09 0.28 0.65
C LEU A 86 -9.60 0.29 0.93
N GLY A 87 -10.42 0.28 -0.12
CA GLY A 87 -11.88 0.22 0.01
C GLY A 87 -12.36 -1.03 0.75
N ILE A 88 -11.73 -2.18 0.49
CA ILE A 88 -12.03 -3.43 1.20
C ILE A 88 -11.49 -3.36 2.63
N GLU A 89 -10.27 -2.89 2.84
CA GLU A 89 -9.63 -2.76 4.16
C GLU A 89 -10.46 -1.88 5.10
N HIS A 90 -10.90 -0.72 4.60
CA HIS A 90 -11.73 0.22 5.37
C HIS A 90 -13.22 -0.12 5.37
N LYS A 91 -13.63 -1.26 4.78
CA LYS A 91 -15.04 -1.71 4.72
C LYS A 91 -15.97 -0.70 4.00
N ILE A 92 -15.45 0.06 3.07
CA ILE A 92 -16.20 0.88 2.12
C ILE A 92 -16.73 -0.01 1.00
N LEU A 93 -15.88 -0.90 0.50
CA LEU A 93 -16.26 -1.94 -0.44
C LEU A 93 -16.59 -3.23 0.30
N ALA A 94 -17.74 -3.83 -0.04
CA ALA A 94 -18.11 -5.13 0.48
C ALA A 94 -17.66 -6.23 -0.49
N LYS A 95 -17.00 -7.26 0.05
CA LYS A 95 -16.62 -8.46 -0.71
C LYS A 95 -17.47 -9.64 -0.25
N LYS A 96 -18.28 -10.19 -1.16
CA LYS A 96 -19.08 -11.40 -0.94
C LYS A 96 -18.66 -12.49 -1.93
N GLY A 97 -17.88 -13.45 -1.45
CA GLY A 97 -17.26 -14.45 -2.31
C GLY A 97 -16.32 -13.80 -3.34
N ALA A 98 -16.61 -13.97 -4.63
CA ALA A 98 -15.87 -13.35 -5.73
C ALA A 98 -16.35 -11.93 -6.08
N TRP A 99 -17.51 -11.50 -5.59
CA TRP A 99 -18.11 -10.23 -5.96
C TRP A 99 -17.66 -9.08 -5.07
N ILE A 100 -17.40 -7.93 -5.69
CA ILE A 100 -17.08 -6.66 -5.04
C ILE A 100 -18.24 -5.70 -5.31
N SER A 101 -18.71 -5.03 -4.26
CA SER A 101 -19.83 -4.09 -4.33
C SER A 101 -19.55 -2.81 -3.53
N PHE A 102 -20.14 -1.71 -3.97
CA PHE A 102 -20.15 -0.41 -3.31
C PHE A 102 -21.61 0.02 -3.09
N GLU A 103 -22.01 0.33 -1.87
CA GLU A 103 -23.37 0.75 -1.49
C GLU A 103 -24.47 -0.20 -2.00
N GLY A 104 -24.19 -1.50 -2.04
CA GLY A 104 -25.11 -2.51 -2.54
C GLY A 104 -25.06 -2.75 -4.06
N ASN A 105 -24.43 -1.88 -4.82
CA ASN A 105 -24.25 -2.03 -6.28
C ASN A 105 -23.03 -2.89 -6.59
N LEU A 106 -23.18 -3.87 -7.46
CA LEU A 106 -22.08 -4.75 -7.90
C LEU A 106 -21.14 -3.97 -8.83
N ILE A 107 -19.85 -3.96 -8.50
CA ILE A 107 -18.80 -3.34 -9.32
C ILE A 107 -18.20 -4.37 -10.27
N GLY A 108 -17.90 -5.59 -9.76
CA GLY A 108 -17.27 -6.61 -10.59
C GLY A 108 -17.09 -7.94 -9.88
N GLN A 109 -16.90 -8.99 -10.67
CA GLN A 109 -16.56 -10.32 -10.18
C GLN A 109 -15.03 -10.46 -10.19
N GLY A 110 -14.44 -10.42 -8.98
CA GLY A 110 -13.00 -10.45 -8.80
C GLY A 110 -12.35 -9.06 -8.89
N ARG A 111 -11.08 -9.03 -8.48
CA ARG A 111 -10.32 -7.78 -8.37
C ARG A 111 -10.06 -7.12 -9.74
N GLU A 112 -9.77 -7.92 -10.77
CA GLU A 112 -9.46 -7.40 -12.11
C GLU A 112 -10.69 -6.80 -12.79
N ALA A 113 -11.86 -7.44 -12.70
CA ALA A 113 -13.11 -6.87 -13.22
C ALA A 113 -13.48 -5.57 -12.49
N ALA A 114 -13.29 -5.50 -11.18
CA ALA A 114 -13.51 -4.28 -10.41
C ALA A 114 -12.53 -3.16 -10.79
N LYS A 115 -11.25 -3.48 -11.06
CA LYS A 115 -10.26 -2.49 -11.54
C LYS A 115 -10.69 -1.91 -12.89
N GLN A 116 -11.17 -2.76 -13.80
CA GLN A 116 -11.64 -2.32 -15.11
C GLN A 116 -12.87 -1.42 -14.98
N ALA A 117 -13.86 -1.80 -14.18
CA ALA A 117 -15.04 -0.97 -13.93
C ALA A 117 -14.68 0.41 -13.37
N LEU A 118 -13.71 0.48 -12.43
CA LEU A 118 -13.22 1.75 -11.90
C LEU A 118 -12.41 2.56 -12.91
N ALA A 119 -11.76 1.92 -13.87
CA ALA A 119 -11.04 2.62 -14.93
C ALA A 119 -11.98 3.21 -16.00
N GLU A 120 -13.16 2.64 -16.18
CA GLU A 120 -14.20 3.08 -17.13
C GLU A 120 -15.14 4.13 -16.53
N ASP A 121 -15.27 4.19 -15.19
CA ASP A 121 -16.18 5.11 -14.48
C ASP A 121 -15.43 5.98 -13.46
N ASP A 122 -15.02 7.17 -13.92
CA ASP A 122 -14.32 8.16 -13.08
C ASP A 122 -15.20 8.70 -11.94
N ALA A 123 -16.53 8.75 -12.10
CA ALA A 123 -17.43 9.22 -11.06
C ALA A 123 -17.51 8.20 -9.91
N LEU A 124 -17.63 6.92 -10.24
CA LEU A 124 -17.58 5.83 -9.27
C LEU A 124 -16.23 5.79 -8.55
N MET A 125 -15.13 5.89 -9.30
CA MET A 125 -13.77 5.92 -8.73
C MET A 125 -13.62 7.09 -7.74
N LYS A 126 -14.13 8.27 -8.08
CA LYS A 126 -14.10 9.44 -7.22
C LYS A 126 -14.91 9.24 -5.95
N SER A 127 -16.16 8.76 -6.07
CA SER A 127 -17.05 8.52 -4.92
C SER A 127 -16.43 7.56 -3.91
N ILE A 128 -15.83 6.46 -4.37
CA ILE A 128 -15.14 5.50 -3.51
C ILE A 128 -13.91 6.13 -2.87
N THR A 129 -13.15 6.92 -3.62
CA THR A 129 -11.95 7.60 -3.10
C THR A 129 -12.31 8.60 -2.01
N ASP A 130 -13.34 9.41 -2.22
CA ASP A 130 -13.83 10.39 -1.25
C ASP A 130 -14.31 9.71 0.04
N ALA A 131 -15.05 8.62 -0.07
CA ALA A 131 -15.49 7.81 1.08
C ALA A 131 -14.30 7.19 1.86
N ILE A 132 -13.24 6.75 1.17
CA ILE A 132 -12.02 6.24 1.81
C ILE A 132 -11.32 7.37 2.55
N MET A 133 -11.14 8.54 1.93
CA MET A 133 -10.46 9.67 2.52
C MET A 133 -11.17 10.18 3.77
N GLU A 134 -12.49 10.34 3.73
CA GLU A 134 -13.30 10.73 4.89
C GLU A 134 -13.08 9.77 6.07
N LYS A 135 -13.10 8.46 5.80
CA LYS A 135 -12.91 7.46 6.85
C LYS A 135 -11.50 7.43 7.42
N VAL A 136 -10.49 7.66 6.58
CA VAL A 136 -9.08 7.72 7.02
C VAL A 136 -8.85 8.97 7.86
N GLU A 137 -9.38 10.13 7.48
CA GLU A 137 -9.27 11.37 8.25
C GLU A 137 -9.90 11.23 9.63
N VAL A 138 -11.08 10.63 9.74
CA VAL A 138 -11.74 10.34 11.01
C VAL A 138 -10.87 9.42 11.89
N THR A 139 -10.26 8.39 11.30
CA THR A 139 -9.40 7.46 12.03
C THR A 139 -8.13 8.13 12.54
N VAL A 140 -7.47 8.93 11.70
CA VAL A 140 -6.26 9.68 12.07
C VAL A 140 -6.57 10.72 13.15
N GLY A 141 -7.67 11.44 13.03
CA GLY A 141 -8.13 12.39 14.04
C GLY A 141 -8.37 11.74 15.42
N ALA A 142 -9.00 10.56 15.45
CA ALA A 142 -9.22 9.80 16.66
C ALA A 142 -7.92 9.32 17.34
N VAL A 143 -6.94 8.87 16.54
CA VAL A 143 -5.63 8.44 17.05
C VAL A 143 -4.85 9.61 17.64
N LEU A 144 -4.88 10.77 16.98
CA LEU A 144 -4.20 11.98 17.49
C LEU A 144 -4.85 12.52 18.76
N ALA A 145 -6.18 12.43 18.91
CA ALA A 145 -6.88 12.83 20.12
C ALA A 145 -6.49 11.95 21.31
N GLN A 146 -6.40 10.63 21.13
CA GLN A 146 -6.00 9.69 22.18
C GLN A 146 -4.54 9.87 22.64
N SER A 147 -3.63 10.26 21.74
CA SER A 147 -2.22 10.50 22.11
C SER A 147 -2.01 11.80 22.89
N GLN A 148 -2.98 12.73 22.92
CA GLN A 148 -2.91 13.95 23.72
C GLN A 148 -3.42 13.75 25.16
N ASP A 149 -4.26 12.75 25.39
CA ASP A 149 -4.79 12.44 26.72
C ASP A 149 -3.79 11.62 27.58
N GLU A 150 -2.82 10.91 26.96
CA GLU A 150 -1.79 10.14 27.68
C GLU A 150 -0.58 10.99 28.16
N ASP A 151 -0.40 12.20 27.63
CA ASP A 151 0.69 13.10 28.04
C ASP A 151 0.30 14.07 29.20
N THR A 152 -0.84 13.87 29.86
CA THR A 152 -1.35 14.81 30.89
C THR A 152 -1.41 14.20 32.30
N ASP A 153 -0.81 13.02 32.53
CA ASP A 153 -0.70 12.40 33.87
C ASP A 153 0.72 12.39 34.43
#